data_093acf13e0327d7f551fc79ba8c7bc00
#
_entry.id   093acf13e0327d7f551fc79ba8c7bc00
#
_cell.length_a   1.000
_cell.length_b   1.000
_cell.length_c   1.000
_cell.angle_alpha   90.00
_cell.angle_beta   90.00
_cell.angle_gamma   90.00
#
_symmetry.space_group_name_H-M   'P 1'
#
loop_
_entity.id
_entity.type
_entity.pdbx_description
1 polymer ?
#
loop_
_entity_poly.entity_id
_entity_poly.type
_entity_poly.pdbx_seq_one_letter_code
_entity_poly.pdbx_strand_id
1 'polypeptide(L)' 'MTDRLLTAVEVAELLSVPERWVREHTRSGLIPHVRLGRYIRYREEAIRGWIAEQERGGAAWRRHRPVPDGGTK' A
#
# COMPACT_ATOMS: atom_id res chain seq x y z
N MET A 1 -9.89 17.46 -4.25
CA MET A 1 -9.32 17.37 -4.14
C MET A 1 -8.20 17.09 -4.66
N THR A 2 -7.37 17.10 -4.36
CA THR A 2 -6.27 17.02 -4.91
C THR A 2 -5.52 15.83 -4.68
N ASP A 3 -4.99 15.21 -5.67
CA ASP A 3 -4.29 14.02 -5.51
C ASP A 3 -2.88 14.38 -5.23
N ARG A 4 -2.41 14.03 -4.11
CA ARG A 4 -1.09 14.36 -3.71
C ARG A 4 -0.11 13.31 -4.16
N LEU A 5 1.07 13.73 -4.59
CA LEU A 5 2.12 12.81 -4.96
C LEU A 5 3.08 12.63 -3.80
N LEU A 6 3.42 11.38 -3.54
CA LEU A 6 4.27 11.06 -2.42
C LEU A 6 5.62 10.57 -2.90
N THR A 7 6.63 10.74 -2.08
CA THR A 7 7.94 10.19 -2.37
C THR A 7 7.99 8.78 -1.81
N ALA A 8 9.05 8.05 -2.16
CA ALA A 8 9.23 6.70 -1.64
C ALA A 8 9.33 6.70 -0.12
N VAL A 9 9.96 7.73 0.44
CA VAL A 9 10.08 7.83 1.89
C VAL A 9 8.69 7.98 2.51
N GLU A 10 7.86 8.81 1.91
CA GLU A 10 6.52 9.03 2.45
C GLU A 10 5.67 7.77 2.33
N VAL A 11 5.82 7.03 1.23
CA VAL A 11 5.09 5.79 1.07
C VAL A 11 5.59 4.77 2.10
N ALA A 12 6.89 4.73 2.34
CA ALA A 12 7.45 3.81 3.31
C ALA A 12 6.86 4.09 4.69
N GLU A 13 6.70 5.36 5.03
CA GLU A 13 6.11 5.72 6.30
C GLU A 13 4.64 5.32 6.36
N LEU A 14 3.94 5.56 5.27
CA LEU A 14 2.53 5.21 5.22
C LEU A 14 2.34 3.70 5.36
N LEU A 15 3.21 2.93 4.76
CA LEU A 15 3.09 1.48 4.80
C LEU A 15 3.82 0.85 5.97
N SER A 16 4.60 1.63 6.68
CA SER A 16 5.38 1.15 7.81
C SER A 16 6.37 0.07 7.38
N VAL A 17 7.06 0.32 6.29
CA VAL A 17 8.07 -0.59 5.79
C VAL A 17 9.31 0.22 5.45
N PRO A 18 10.45 -0.42 5.26
CA PRO A 18 11.66 0.32 4.91
C PRO A 18 11.54 0.93 3.53
N GLU A 19 12.21 2.04 3.32
CA GLU A 19 12.20 2.69 2.02
C GLU A 19 12.71 1.77 0.94
N ARG A 20 13.72 0.95 1.26
CA ARG A 20 14.27 0.03 0.30
C ARG A 20 13.20 -0.93 -0.20
N TRP A 21 12.33 -1.38 0.70
CA TRP A 21 11.26 -2.28 0.32
C TRP A 21 10.35 -1.62 -0.72
N VAL A 22 10.04 -0.34 -0.51
CA VAL A 22 9.18 0.39 -1.44
C VAL A 22 9.87 0.50 -2.79
N ARG A 23 11.15 0.82 -2.81
CA ARG A 23 11.84 0.99 -4.06
C ARG A 23 11.95 -0.32 -4.83
N GLU A 24 12.19 -1.41 -4.14
CA GLU A 24 12.32 -2.69 -4.79
C GLU A 24 10.99 -3.15 -5.38
N HIS A 25 9.92 -2.94 -4.65
CA HIS A 25 8.62 -3.36 -5.14
C HIS A 25 8.09 -2.43 -6.22
N THR A 26 8.54 -1.20 -6.23
CA THR A 26 8.22 -0.29 -7.31
C THR A 26 8.93 -0.74 -8.59
N ARG A 27 10.19 -1.14 -8.44
CA ARG A 27 10.97 -1.55 -9.59
C ARG A 27 10.36 -2.79 -10.23
N SER A 28 9.82 -3.69 -9.44
CA SER A 28 9.20 -4.88 -9.98
C SER A 28 7.79 -4.63 -10.49
N GLY A 29 7.29 -3.41 -10.35
CA GLY A 29 5.97 -3.08 -10.84
C GLY A 29 4.84 -3.48 -9.93
N LEU A 30 5.14 -3.88 -8.70
CA LEU A 30 4.12 -4.31 -7.81
C LEU A 30 3.34 -3.18 -7.17
N ILE A 31 3.96 -2.04 -7.00
CA ILE A 31 3.31 -0.90 -6.36
C ILE A 31 2.98 0.14 -7.40
N PRO A 32 1.75 0.66 -7.41
CA PRO A 32 1.39 1.68 -8.39
C PRO A 32 2.24 2.93 -8.19
N HIS A 33 2.75 3.46 -9.24
CA HIS A 33 3.64 4.61 -9.17
C HIS A 33 3.53 5.45 -10.43
N VAL A 34 4.08 6.65 -10.38
CA VAL A 34 4.08 7.58 -11.49
C VAL A 34 5.54 7.87 -11.82
N ARG A 35 5.89 7.75 -13.08
CA ARG A 35 7.25 8.04 -13.48
C ARG A 35 7.31 9.43 -14.09
N LEU A 36 8.10 10.29 -13.48
CA LEU A 36 8.28 11.65 -13.96
C LEU A 36 9.74 11.80 -14.39
N GLY A 37 10.03 11.35 -15.61
CA GLY A 37 11.40 11.35 -16.08
C GLY A 37 12.21 10.38 -15.24
N ARG A 38 13.19 10.88 -14.52
CA ARG A 38 14.00 10.05 -13.67
C ARG A 38 13.43 9.96 -12.26
N TYR A 39 12.36 10.68 -11.98
CA TYR A 39 11.79 10.69 -10.65
C TYR A 39 10.61 9.75 -10.57
N ILE A 40 10.48 9.08 -9.44
CA ILE A 40 9.35 8.20 -9.21
C ILE A 40 8.54 8.79 -8.08
N ARG A 41 7.24 8.89 -8.28
CA ARG A 41 6.36 9.41 -7.25
C ARG A 41 5.16 8.50 -7.17
N TYR A 42 4.34 8.67 -6.15
CA TYR A 42 3.21 7.80 -5.92
C TYR A 42 1.98 8.65 -5.65
N ARG A 43 0.87 8.28 -6.24
CA ARG A 43 -0.37 8.98 -5.97
C ARG A 43 -0.96 8.40 -4.69
N GLU A 44 -1.23 9.28 -3.74
CA GLU A 44 -1.69 8.81 -2.44
C GLU A 44 -2.95 7.96 -2.59
N GLU A 45 -3.87 8.39 -3.42
CA GLU A 45 -5.09 7.66 -3.58
C GLU A 45 -4.84 6.29 -4.19
N ALA A 46 -3.91 6.18 -5.14
CA ALA A 46 -3.58 4.90 -5.74
C ALA A 46 -2.95 3.97 -4.73
N ILE A 47 -2.10 4.50 -3.86
CA ILE A 47 -1.46 3.69 -2.83
C ILE A 47 -2.51 3.18 -1.85
N ARG A 48 -3.45 4.04 -1.47
CA ARG A 48 -4.49 3.62 -0.54
C ARG A 48 -5.36 2.53 -1.15
N GLY A 49 -5.68 2.63 -2.43
CA GLY A 49 -6.43 1.59 -3.10
C GLY A 49 -5.65 0.29 -3.17
N TRP A 50 -4.35 0.39 -3.43
CA TRP A 50 -3.51 -0.78 -3.50
C TRP A 50 -3.43 -1.46 -2.13
N ILE A 51 -3.36 -0.69 -1.06
CA ILE A 51 -3.35 -1.23 0.28
C ILE A 51 -4.63 -2.05 0.51
N ALA A 52 -5.76 -1.49 0.10
CA ALA A 52 -7.01 -2.19 0.28
C ALA A 52 -7.02 -3.52 -0.45
N GLU A 53 -6.36 -3.57 -1.60
CA GLU A 53 -6.30 -4.80 -2.35
C GLU A 53 -5.42 -5.84 -1.68
N GLN A 54 -4.46 -5.38 -0.88
CA GLN A 54 -3.58 -6.30 -0.18
C GLN A 54 -4.20 -6.83 1.10
N GLU A 55 -5.27 -6.22 1.55
CA GLU A 55 -5.89 -6.61 2.79
C GLU A 55 -6.45 -8.01 2.68
N ARG A 56 -6.17 -8.84 3.65
CA ARG A 56 -6.64 -10.21 3.62
C ARG A 56 -7.59 -10.45 4.76
N GLY A 57 -8.65 -11.16 4.48
CA GLY A 57 -9.54 -11.59 5.53
C GLY A 57 -10.51 -10.56 6.03
N GLY A 58 -10.33 -9.31 5.66
CA GLY A 58 -11.17 -8.27 6.19
C GLY A 58 -12.64 -8.49 5.90
N ALA A 59 -12.94 -8.80 4.66
CA ALA A 59 -14.32 -8.99 4.28
C ALA A 59 -14.90 -10.20 4.95
N ALA A 60 -14.12 -11.26 5.02
CA ALA A 60 -14.59 -12.48 5.65
C ALA A 60 -14.79 -12.26 7.13
N TRP A 61 -13.89 -11.49 7.74
CA TRP A 61 -14.02 -11.20 9.15
C TRP A 61 -15.30 -10.44 9.42
N ARG A 62 -15.60 -9.45 8.63
CA ARG A 62 -16.79 -8.70 8.84
C ARG A 62 -18.00 -9.53 8.63
N ARG A 63 -17.99 -10.45 7.70
CA ARG A 63 -19.12 -11.22 7.41
C ARG A 63 -19.33 -12.28 8.40
N HIS A 64 -18.30 -12.88 8.91
CA HIS A 64 -18.46 -13.93 9.82
C HIS A 64 -18.37 -13.57 11.18
N ARG A 65 -18.05 -12.61 11.60
CA ARG A 65 -18.02 -12.35 12.93
C ARG A 65 -17.00 -13.09 13.48
N PRO A 66 -15.93 -12.84 13.68
CA PRO A 66 -14.87 -13.53 14.09
C PRO A 66 -14.91 -14.21 15.27
N VAL A 67 -14.16 -15.07 15.35
CA VAL A 67 -14.16 -15.78 16.40
C VAL A 67 -12.96 -15.34 16.85
N PRO A 68 -12.79 -14.95 17.82
CA PRO A 68 -11.68 -14.46 18.36
C PRO A 68 -10.54 -15.29 18.26
N ASP A 69 -10.21 -15.85 18.08
CA ASP A 69 -9.22 -16.63 18.09
C ASP A 69 -8.50 -16.37 17.20
N GLY A 70 -8.34 -16.05 16.96
CA GLY A 70 -7.91 -15.69 16.33
C GLY A 70 -7.51 -15.71 15.48
N GLY A 71 -7.44 -15.86 15.36
CA GLY A 71 -7.14 -15.70 14.75
C GLY A 71 -6.61 -15.72 13.88
N THR A 72 -6.38 -15.87 13.95
CA THR A 72 -5.93 -15.87 13.35
C THR A 72 -5.38 -15.78 12.65
N LYS A 73 -4.92 -15.88 12.60
CA LYS A 73 -4.47 -15.78 12.15
C LYS A 73 -4.19 -15.66 11.76
#